data_8714e8b510905c021019374e357c6ea4
#
_entry.id   8714e8b510905c021019374e357c6ea4
#
_cell.length_a   1.000
_cell.length_b   1.000
_cell.length_c   1.000
_cell.angle_alpha   90.00
_cell.angle_beta   90.00
_cell.angle_gamma   90.00
#
_symmetry.space_group_name_H-M   'P 1'
#
loop_
_entity.id
_entity.type
_entity.pdbx_description
1 polymer ?
#
loop_
_entity_poly.entity_id
_entity_poly.type
_entity_poly.pdbx_seq_one_letter_code
_entity_poly.pdbx_strand_id
1 'polypeptide(L)'
;MKDENIKATFFVVANSAKENKKVIDRMIAEGHQIGLHSLDHKSAMIKGIRYTKNDLCKSIEIMKELNIPISYYRPPWGHINIATLCLVKKNNLKLVLWDVMTGDWKLNRTCADIKSSIISQTQNGDIICLHDARGSEGAPKKTILALTEAIPMLKSNYNFELLDKIYE
;
A
#
# COMPACT_ATOMS: atom_id res chain seq x y z
N MET A 1 4.30 -3.32 13.99
CA MET A 1 4.78 -4.30 12.98
C MET A 1 5.98 -5.08 13.53
N LYS A 2 7.10 -4.41 13.82
CA LYS A 2 8.31 -5.07 14.35
C LYS A 2 8.03 -5.82 15.65
N ASP A 3 7.41 -5.18 16.62
CA ASP A 3 7.10 -5.76 17.94
C ASP A 3 6.17 -6.97 17.84
N GLU A 4 5.34 -7.01 16.83
CA GLU A 4 4.42 -8.12 16.53
C GLU A 4 4.99 -9.15 15.55
N ASN A 5 6.22 -8.93 15.07
CA ASN A 5 6.87 -9.77 14.06
C ASN A 5 6.00 -9.99 12.80
N ILE A 6 5.31 -8.94 12.35
CA ILE A 6 4.47 -8.97 11.14
C ILE A 6 5.18 -8.23 10.01
N LYS A 7 5.14 -8.81 8.83
CA LYS A 7 5.60 -8.20 7.58
C LYS A 7 4.40 -7.66 6.81
N ALA A 8 4.63 -6.61 6.03
CA ALA A 8 3.60 -5.98 5.22
C ALA A 8 4.18 -5.54 3.88
N THR A 9 3.30 -5.32 2.90
CA THR A 9 3.66 -4.69 1.63
C THR A 9 3.32 -3.21 1.68
N PHE A 10 4.34 -2.35 1.55
CA PHE A 10 4.19 -0.90 1.50
C PHE A 10 4.12 -0.42 0.06
N PHE A 11 3.00 0.15 -0.34
CA PHE A 11 2.84 0.77 -1.66
C PHE A 11 3.29 2.22 -1.62
N VAL A 12 4.47 2.50 -2.15
CA VAL A 12 5.13 3.79 -2.03
C VAL A 12 4.94 4.66 -3.26
N VAL A 13 4.72 5.95 -3.05
CA VAL A 13 4.71 6.97 -4.10
C VAL A 13 6.16 7.24 -4.51
N ALA A 14 6.50 7.14 -5.80
CA ALA A 14 7.88 7.14 -6.27
C ALA A 14 8.65 8.41 -5.89
N ASN A 15 8.04 9.60 -6.01
CA ASN A 15 8.68 10.83 -5.59
C ASN A 15 8.91 10.86 -4.07
N SER A 16 7.98 10.39 -3.27
CA SER A 16 8.17 10.27 -1.81
C SER A 16 9.26 9.25 -1.45
N ALA A 17 9.38 8.15 -2.20
CA ALA A 17 10.45 7.18 -2.01
C ALA A 17 11.83 7.79 -2.28
N LYS A 18 11.95 8.63 -3.32
CA LYS A 18 13.18 9.35 -3.64
C LYS A 18 13.61 10.29 -2.50
N GLU A 19 12.66 11.00 -1.91
CA GLU A 19 12.91 11.91 -0.79
C GLU A 19 13.24 11.17 0.53
N ASN A 20 12.72 9.96 0.70
CA ASN A 20 12.77 9.20 1.94
C ASN A 20 13.48 7.83 1.80
N LYS A 21 14.52 7.76 0.94
CA LYS A 21 15.24 6.51 0.63
C LYS A 21 15.64 5.72 1.88
N LYS A 22 16.13 6.39 2.92
CA LYS A 22 16.54 5.76 4.18
C LYS A 22 15.39 5.01 4.88
N VAL A 23 14.16 5.54 4.79
CA VAL A 23 12.98 4.88 5.36
C VAL A 23 12.65 3.62 4.56
N ILE A 24 12.73 3.70 3.23
CA ILE A 24 12.49 2.54 2.36
C ILE A 24 13.54 1.46 2.61
N ASP A 25 14.83 1.83 2.72
CA ASP A 25 15.90 0.88 3.03
C ASP A 25 15.67 0.17 4.36
N ARG A 26 15.18 0.90 5.36
CA ARG A 26 14.80 0.31 6.65
C ARG A 26 13.62 -0.66 6.51
N MET A 27 12.58 -0.30 5.75
CA MET A 27 11.45 -1.21 5.49
C MET A 27 11.94 -2.52 4.87
N ILE A 28 12.82 -2.45 3.87
CA ILE A 28 13.40 -3.62 3.22
C ILE A 28 14.25 -4.44 4.19
N ALA A 29 15.13 -3.78 4.96
CA ALA A 29 15.98 -4.45 5.95
C ALA A 29 15.17 -5.13 7.08
N GLU A 30 14.00 -4.60 7.42
CA GLU A 30 13.07 -5.22 8.37
C GLU A 30 12.21 -6.33 7.73
N GLY A 31 12.41 -6.65 6.42
CA GLY A 31 11.76 -7.75 5.71
C GLY A 31 10.37 -7.39 5.19
N HIS A 32 10.03 -6.11 5.08
CA HIS A 32 8.80 -5.66 4.42
C HIS A 32 8.98 -5.64 2.90
N GLN A 33 7.88 -5.82 2.18
CA GLN A 33 7.85 -5.75 0.72
C GLN A 33 7.51 -4.33 0.26
N ILE A 34 8.11 -3.89 -0.84
CA ILE A 34 7.79 -2.60 -1.46
C ILE A 34 7.02 -2.81 -2.75
N GLY A 35 5.89 -2.16 -2.87
CA GLY A 35 5.10 -2.03 -4.10
C GLY A 35 5.08 -0.59 -4.59
N LEU A 36 4.70 -0.38 -5.84
CA LEU A 36 4.62 0.95 -6.45
C LEU A 36 3.21 1.54 -6.32
N HIS A 37 3.11 2.83 -5.95
CA HIS A 37 1.85 3.56 -5.81
C HIS A 37 1.82 4.87 -6.63
N SER A 38 2.19 4.82 -7.91
CA SER A 38 2.27 5.97 -8.83
C SER A 38 3.43 6.95 -8.54
N LEU A 39 3.52 7.98 -9.38
CA LEU A 39 4.53 9.03 -9.25
C LEU A 39 4.20 10.04 -8.14
N ASP A 40 2.97 10.59 -8.18
CA ASP A 40 2.50 11.70 -7.32
C ASP A 40 1.15 11.44 -6.66
N HIS A 41 0.67 10.20 -6.65
CA HIS A 41 -0.65 9.84 -6.12
C HIS A 41 -1.78 10.61 -6.82
N LYS A 42 -1.85 10.57 -8.16
CA LYS A 42 -2.92 11.17 -8.94
C LYS A 42 -3.76 10.10 -9.66
N SER A 43 -5.05 10.37 -9.80
CA SER A 43 -6.00 9.43 -10.39
C SER A 43 -5.76 9.22 -11.90
N ALA A 44 -5.53 7.97 -12.31
CA ALA A 44 -5.41 7.57 -13.71
C ALA A 44 -6.69 7.84 -14.52
N MET A 45 -7.88 7.67 -13.90
CA MET A 45 -9.16 7.95 -14.55
C MET A 45 -9.33 9.43 -14.86
N ILE A 46 -9.03 10.30 -13.90
CA ILE A 46 -9.23 11.77 -14.07
C ILE A 46 -8.17 12.35 -14.99
N LYS A 47 -6.93 11.90 -14.89
CA LYS A 47 -5.80 12.45 -15.64
C LYS A 47 -5.65 11.86 -17.06
N GLY A 48 -6.29 10.73 -17.32
CA GLY A 48 -6.34 10.10 -18.64
C GLY A 48 -5.07 9.34 -19.05
N ILE A 49 -5.12 8.75 -20.24
CA ILE A 49 -4.15 7.77 -20.75
C ILE A 49 -2.72 8.34 -20.88
N ARG A 50 -2.59 9.54 -21.44
CA ARG A 50 -1.27 10.16 -21.67
C ARG A 50 -0.54 10.42 -20.35
N TYR A 51 -1.27 10.94 -19.37
CA TYR A 51 -0.74 11.15 -18.02
C TYR A 51 -0.32 9.81 -17.40
N THR A 52 -1.20 8.80 -17.43
CA THR A 52 -0.95 7.49 -16.85
C THR A 52 0.32 6.83 -17.41
N LYS A 53 0.54 6.95 -18.73
CA LYS A 53 1.79 6.46 -19.35
C LYS A 53 3.02 7.13 -18.78
N ASN A 54 3.03 8.46 -18.71
CA ASN A 54 4.16 9.22 -18.18
C ASN A 54 4.39 8.93 -16.69
N ASP A 55 3.32 8.90 -15.90
CA ASP A 55 3.34 8.61 -14.46
C ASP A 55 3.99 7.25 -14.17
N LEU A 56 3.47 6.17 -14.79
CA LEU A 56 4.00 4.83 -14.55
C LEU A 56 5.45 4.67 -15.05
N CYS A 57 5.77 5.18 -16.25
CA CYS A 57 7.13 5.06 -16.77
C CYS A 57 8.14 5.75 -15.85
N LYS A 58 7.87 6.99 -15.45
CA LYS A 58 8.75 7.73 -14.54
C LYS A 58 8.82 7.10 -13.14
N SER A 59 7.71 6.58 -12.65
CA SER A 59 7.69 5.88 -11.36
C SER A 59 8.61 4.67 -11.35
N ILE A 60 8.53 3.84 -12.40
CA ILE A 60 9.35 2.64 -12.54
C ILE A 60 10.83 3.02 -12.69
N GLU A 61 11.12 4.08 -13.45
CA GLU A 61 12.49 4.60 -13.62
C GLU A 61 13.08 5.02 -12.28
N ILE A 62 12.35 5.80 -11.49
CA ILE A 62 12.79 6.21 -10.13
C ILE A 62 13.05 4.99 -9.25
N MET A 63 12.16 3.99 -9.24
CA MET A 63 12.36 2.80 -8.41
C MET A 63 13.62 2.03 -8.83
N LYS A 64 13.92 1.97 -10.14
CA LYS A 64 15.16 1.37 -10.67
C LYS A 64 16.40 2.17 -10.26
N GLU A 65 16.37 3.51 -10.39
CA GLU A 65 17.48 4.39 -9.96
C GLU A 65 17.80 4.23 -8.47
N LEU A 66 16.76 4.00 -7.66
CA LEU A 66 16.90 3.77 -6.22
C LEU A 66 17.32 2.34 -5.85
N ASN A 67 17.45 1.44 -6.83
CA ASN A 67 17.68 0.01 -6.64
C ASN A 67 16.62 -0.65 -5.74
N ILE A 68 15.34 -0.25 -5.89
CA ILE A 68 14.22 -0.82 -5.16
C ILE A 68 13.48 -1.79 -6.09
N PRO A 69 13.51 -3.10 -5.81
CA PRO A 69 12.76 -4.08 -6.60
C PRO A 69 11.27 -3.91 -6.36
N ILE A 70 10.48 -3.90 -7.45
CA ILE A 70 9.02 -3.84 -7.41
C ILE A 70 8.42 -4.96 -8.26
N SER A 71 7.47 -5.68 -7.70
CA SER A 71 6.65 -6.69 -8.40
C SER A 71 5.17 -6.31 -8.44
N TYR A 72 4.76 -5.36 -7.62
CA TYR A 72 3.37 -5.00 -7.41
C TYR A 72 3.11 -3.53 -7.66
N TYR A 73 1.96 -3.24 -8.26
CA TYR A 73 1.44 -1.89 -8.45
C TYR A 73 0.04 -1.77 -7.87
N ARG A 74 -0.19 -0.79 -7.01
CA ARG A 74 -1.51 -0.40 -6.53
C ARG A 74 -1.85 1.00 -7.05
N PRO A 75 -2.90 1.16 -7.87
CA PRO A 75 -3.28 2.48 -8.39
C PRO A 75 -3.90 3.33 -7.28
N PRO A 76 -3.63 4.65 -7.25
CA PRO A 76 -4.33 5.56 -6.35
C PRO A 76 -5.85 5.45 -6.47
N TRP A 77 -6.55 5.37 -5.34
CA TRP A 77 -8.01 5.15 -5.22
C TRP A 77 -8.55 3.90 -5.92
N GLY A 78 -7.70 2.98 -6.35
CA GLY A 78 -8.11 1.85 -7.20
C GLY A 78 -8.45 2.26 -8.64
N HIS A 79 -8.19 3.49 -9.03
CA HIS A 79 -8.55 4.01 -10.35
C HIS A 79 -7.58 3.54 -11.43
N ILE A 80 -8.10 2.80 -12.39
CA ILE A 80 -7.36 2.25 -13.53
C ILE A 80 -7.94 2.75 -14.86
N ASN A 81 -7.11 2.72 -15.90
CA ASN A 81 -7.51 2.84 -17.28
C ASN A 81 -6.72 1.85 -18.16
N ILE A 82 -7.00 1.83 -19.46
CA ILE A 82 -6.35 0.88 -20.37
C ILE A 82 -4.82 1.00 -20.35
N ALA A 83 -4.27 2.21 -20.20
CA ALA A 83 -2.82 2.41 -20.11
C ALA A 83 -2.25 1.80 -18.85
N THR A 84 -2.97 1.84 -17.72
CA THR A 84 -2.58 1.17 -16.48
C THR A 84 -2.40 -0.32 -16.73
N LEU A 85 -3.40 -0.99 -17.32
CA LEU A 85 -3.38 -2.44 -17.57
C LEU A 85 -2.23 -2.82 -18.52
N CYS A 86 -2.08 -2.09 -19.63
CA CYS A 86 -1.02 -2.34 -20.60
C CYS A 86 0.38 -2.19 -20.00
N LEU A 87 0.61 -1.15 -19.19
CA LEU A 87 1.94 -0.88 -18.64
C LEU A 87 2.29 -1.80 -17.46
N VAL A 88 1.33 -2.12 -16.63
CA VAL A 88 1.51 -3.11 -15.55
C VAL A 88 1.94 -4.45 -16.15
N LYS A 89 1.21 -4.94 -17.18
CA LYS A 89 1.57 -6.16 -17.90
C LYS A 89 2.94 -6.07 -18.59
N LYS A 90 3.20 -4.97 -19.32
CA LYS A 90 4.48 -4.76 -20.04
C LYS A 90 5.70 -4.79 -19.12
N ASN A 91 5.56 -4.33 -17.89
CA ASN A 91 6.63 -4.26 -16.91
C ASN A 91 6.64 -5.44 -15.92
N ASN A 92 5.87 -6.49 -16.19
CA ASN A 92 5.75 -7.68 -15.34
C ASN A 92 5.32 -7.35 -13.90
N LEU A 93 4.52 -6.29 -13.72
CA LEU A 93 3.95 -5.95 -12.43
C LEU A 93 2.60 -6.66 -12.25
N LYS A 94 2.28 -7.01 -11.02
CA LYS A 94 0.95 -7.51 -10.62
C LYS A 94 0.12 -6.34 -10.09
N LEU A 95 -1.10 -6.18 -10.61
CA LEU A 95 -2.04 -5.16 -10.12
C LEU A 95 -2.67 -5.64 -8.82
N VAL A 96 -2.62 -4.83 -7.78
CA VAL A 96 -3.15 -5.17 -6.46
C VAL A 96 -4.15 -4.12 -6.01
N LEU A 97 -5.35 -4.56 -5.65
CA LEU A 97 -6.35 -3.75 -4.97
C LEU A 97 -6.42 -4.18 -3.49
N TRP A 98 -7.59 -4.22 -2.91
CA TRP A 98 -7.83 -4.58 -1.51
C TRP A 98 -9.24 -5.12 -1.32
N ASP A 99 -9.45 -5.84 -0.25
CA ASP A 99 -10.75 -6.39 0.16
C ASP A 99 -11.31 -5.57 1.33
N VAL A 100 -10.47 -5.28 2.32
CA VAL A 100 -10.86 -4.51 3.51
C VAL A 100 -10.33 -3.08 3.46
N MET A 101 -11.23 -2.10 3.58
CA MET A 101 -10.92 -0.68 3.65
C MET A 101 -11.61 0.00 4.83
N THR A 102 -10.84 0.47 5.78
CA THR A 102 -11.35 1.00 7.06
C THR A 102 -11.75 2.47 7.01
N GLY A 103 -11.32 3.20 5.98
CA GLY A 103 -11.49 4.65 5.91
C GLY A 103 -10.63 5.41 6.92
N ASP A 104 -9.51 4.84 7.32
CA ASP A 104 -8.58 5.35 8.33
C ASP A 104 -8.00 6.75 8.03
N TRP A 105 -8.03 7.17 6.76
CA TRP A 105 -7.61 8.53 6.33
C TRP A 105 -8.65 9.63 6.64
N LYS A 106 -9.88 9.29 7.04
CA LYS A 106 -10.95 10.25 7.26
C LYS A 106 -10.84 10.94 8.63
N LEU A 107 -11.21 12.23 8.69
CA LEU A 107 -11.15 13.01 9.92
C LEU A 107 -12.03 12.43 11.04
N ASN A 108 -13.24 12.01 10.69
CA ASN A 108 -14.26 11.54 11.61
C ASN A 108 -14.12 10.06 12.03
N ARG A 109 -13.06 9.36 11.62
CA ARG A 109 -12.77 7.99 12.08
C ARG A 109 -11.95 8.02 13.36
N THR A 110 -12.42 7.32 14.37
CA THR A 110 -11.69 7.10 15.62
C THR A 110 -10.81 5.86 15.54
N CYS A 111 -9.87 5.71 16.46
CA CYS A 111 -9.06 4.50 16.62
C CYS A 111 -9.96 3.25 16.82
N ALA A 112 -11.01 3.36 17.62
CA ALA A 112 -11.98 2.29 17.87
C ALA A 112 -12.74 1.89 16.60
N ASP A 113 -13.16 2.86 15.78
CA ASP A 113 -13.84 2.58 14.50
C ASP A 113 -12.93 1.84 13.52
N ILE A 114 -11.66 2.27 13.41
CA ILE A 114 -10.67 1.63 12.54
C ILE A 114 -10.43 0.18 13.01
N LYS A 115 -10.17 -0.02 14.31
CA LYS A 115 -10.00 -1.34 14.90
C LYS A 115 -11.21 -2.24 14.66
N SER A 116 -12.41 -1.76 14.96
CA SER A 116 -13.65 -2.51 14.76
C SER A 116 -13.82 -2.91 13.28
N SER A 117 -13.55 -2.00 12.35
CA SER A 117 -13.63 -2.29 10.91
C SER A 117 -12.62 -3.36 10.49
N ILE A 118 -11.38 -3.29 10.98
CA ILE A 118 -10.37 -4.32 10.70
C ILE A 118 -10.85 -5.68 11.18
N ILE A 119 -11.29 -5.79 12.44
CA ILE A 119 -11.65 -7.07 13.05
C ILE A 119 -12.92 -7.65 12.42
N SER A 120 -13.95 -6.83 12.18
CA SER A 120 -15.25 -7.32 11.73
C SER A 120 -15.32 -7.64 10.23
N GLN A 121 -14.47 -7.03 9.40
CA GLN A 121 -14.51 -7.21 7.95
C GLN A 121 -13.49 -8.22 7.44
N THR A 122 -12.40 -8.47 8.20
CA THR A 122 -11.31 -9.33 7.73
C THR A 122 -11.73 -10.80 7.70
N GLN A 123 -11.49 -11.43 6.55
CA GLN A 123 -11.65 -12.85 6.31
C GLN A 123 -10.32 -13.47 5.85
N ASN A 124 -10.26 -14.80 5.80
CA ASN A 124 -9.06 -15.48 5.32
C ASN A 124 -8.81 -15.18 3.83
N GLY A 125 -7.58 -14.78 3.51
CA GLY A 125 -7.17 -14.39 2.16
C GLY A 125 -7.35 -12.90 1.84
N ASP A 126 -7.91 -12.10 2.73
CA ASP A 126 -8.15 -10.67 2.48
C ASP A 126 -6.87 -9.83 2.50
N ILE A 127 -6.85 -8.83 1.64
CA ILE A 127 -5.87 -7.75 1.63
C ILE A 127 -6.45 -6.53 2.36
N ILE A 128 -5.90 -6.22 3.53
CA ILE A 128 -6.29 -5.06 4.33
C ILE A 128 -5.52 -3.83 3.85
N CYS A 129 -6.24 -2.78 3.45
CA CYS A 129 -5.64 -1.50 3.03
C CYS A 129 -5.72 -0.45 4.14
N LEU A 130 -4.57 0.08 4.51
CA LEU A 130 -4.40 1.11 5.53
C LEU A 130 -3.40 2.17 5.04
N HIS A 131 -3.38 3.33 5.71
CA HIS A 131 -2.56 4.47 5.30
C HIS A 131 -1.67 4.93 6.46
N ASP A 132 -0.36 4.96 6.23
CA ASP A 132 0.68 5.44 7.14
C ASP A 132 1.10 6.89 6.87
N ALA A 133 0.60 7.47 5.77
CA ALA A 133 0.81 8.85 5.36
C ALA A 133 -0.44 9.41 4.68
N ARG A 134 -0.53 10.73 4.55
CA ARG A 134 -1.67 11.44 3.95
C ARG A 134 -2.96 11.32 4.80
N GLY A 135 -4.10 11.71 4.21
CA GLY A 135 -5.37 11.77 4.94
C GLY A 135 -5.51 13.04 5.79
N SER A 136 -6.45 13.03 6.72
CA SER A 136 -6.66 14.12 7.66
C SER A 136 -5.51 14.19 8.69
N GLU A 137 -5.37 15.35 9.34
CA GLU A 137 -4.38 15.54 10.39
C GLU A 137 -4.54 14.47 11.49
N GLY A 138 -3.44 13.84 11.88
CA GLY A 138 -3.40 12.80 12.90
C GLY A 138 -3.94 11.42 12.45
N ALA A 139 -4.42 11.25 11.20
CA ALA A 139 -4.92 9.98 10.71
C ALA A 139 -3.90 8.83 10.83
N PRO A 140 -2.63 8.97 10.43
CA PRO A 140 -1.65 7.89 10.57
C PRO A 140 -1.45 7.46 12.02
N LYS A 141 -1.49 8.40 12.98
CA LYS A 141 -1.38 8.06 14.41
C LYS A 141 -2.56 7.22 14.89
N LYS A 142 -3.78 7.54 14.44
CA LYS A 142 -4.98 6.74 14.75
C LYS A 142 -4.87 5.33 14.17
N THR A 143 -4.39 5.21 12.93
CA THR A 143 -4.16 3.92 12.26
C THR A 143 -3.16 3.06 13.03
N ILE A 144 -2.03 3.63 13.45
CA ILE A 144 -1.01 2.92 14.26
C ILE A 144 -1.61 2.44 15.57
N LEU A 145 -2.32 3.29 16.30
CA LEU A 145 -2.95 2.90 17.57
C LEU A 145 -4.00 1.80 17.38
N ALA A 146 -4.82 1.89 16.33
CA ALA A 146 -5.80 0.84 16.00
C ALA A 146 -5.12 -0.50 15.70
N LEU A 147 -4.00 -0.49 14.98
CA LEU A 147 -3.22 -1.68 14.65
C LEU A 147 -2.59 -2.32 15.89
N THR A 148 -2.12 -1.52 16.86
CA THR A 148 -1.55 -2.03 18.12
C THR A 148 -2.54 -2.93 18.88
N GLU A 149 -3.85 -2.61 18.77
CA GLU A 149 -4.90 -3.39 19.40
C GLU A 149 -5.47 -4.49 18.49
N ALA A 150 -5.60 -4.23 17.17
CA ALA A 150 -6.22 -5.17 16.24
C ALA A 150 -5.30 -6.35 15.88
N ILE A 151 -4.00 -6.12 15.72
CA ILE A 151 -3.05 -7.17 15.30
C ILE A 151 -3.02 -8.36 16.26
N PRO A 152 -2.90 -8.20 17.58
CA PRO A 152 -2.92 -9.34 18.51
C PRO A 152 -4.21 -10.17 18.40
N MET A 153 -5.36 -9.50 18.20
CA MET A 153 -6.65 -10.18 18.04
C MET A 153 -6.74 -10.97 16.73
N LEU A 154 -6.23 -10.40 15.64
CA LEU A 154 -6.23 -11.11 14.34
C LEU A 154 -5.26 -12.29 14.34
N LYS A 155 -4.11 -12.18 14.99
CA LYS A 155 -3.11 -13.26 15.09
C LYS A 155 -3.63 -14.54 15.77
N SER A 156 -4.70 -14.45 16.55
CA SER A 156 -5.32 -15.64 17.12
C SER A 156 -6.04 -16.52 16.09
N ASN A 157 -6.41 -15.92 14.94
CA ASN A 157 -7.22 -16.60 13.91
C ASN A 157 -6.57 -16.60 12.52
N TYR A 158 -5.60 -15.72 12.26
CA TYR A 158 -5.01 -15.51 10.93
C TYR A 158 -3.49 -15.42 10.98
N ASN A 159 -2.85 -15.87 9.92
CA ASN A 159 -1.45 -15.60 9.63
C ASN A 159 -1.35 -14.37 8.71
N PHE A 160 -0.35 -13.52 8.96
CA PHE A 160 -0.06 -12.36 8.11
C PHE A 160 1.04 -12.72 7.14
N GLU A 161 0.73 -12.59 5.85
CA GLU A 161 1.64 -12.95 4.78
C GLU A 161 1.93 -11.76 3.85
N LEU A 162 3.06 -11.82 3.15
CA LEU A 162 3.37 -10.90 2.06
C LEU A 162 2.60 -11.30 0.79
N LEU A 163 2.43 -10.35 -0.12
CA LEU A 163 1.72 -10.60 -1.38
C LEU A 163 2.34 -11.71 -2.23
N ASP A 164 3.63 -11.96 -2.12
CA ASP A 164 4.29 -13.07 -2.84
C ASP A 164 3.63 -14.42 -2.50
N LYS A 165 3.22 -14.62 -1.25
CA LYS A 165 2.55 -15.85 -0.82
C LYS A 165 1.12 -16.01 -1.36
N ILE A 166 0.49 -14.91 -1.74
CA ILE A 166 -0.87 -14.93 -2.32
C ILE A 166 -0.83 -15.27 -3.81
N TYR A 167 0.28 -14.94 -4.49
CA TYR A 167 0.41 -15.02 -5.94
C TYR A 167 1.40 -16.11 -6.42
N GLU A 168 1.92 -16.93 -5.50
CA GLU A 168 2.62 -18.18 -5.80
C GLU A 168 1.59 -19.26 -6.25
#